data_4a38ddd6e97ff8fb972cb6c06c67f23f
#
_entry.id   4a38ddd6e97ff8fb972cb6c06c67f23f
#
_cell.length_a   1.000
_cell.length_b   1.000
_cell.length_c   1.000
_cell.angle_alpha   90.00
_cell.angle_beta   90.00
_cell.angle_gamma   90.00
#
_symmetry.space_group_name_H-M   'P 1'
#
loop_
_entity.id
_entity.type
_entity.pdbx_description
1 polymer ?
#
loop_
_entity_poly.entity_id
_entity_poly.type
_entity_poly.pdbx_seq_one_letter_code
_entity_poly.pdbx_strand_id
1 'polypeptide(L)'
;MTKEEKVLVIQEIKDMLQDAKVVYVASLEGLNAAQTSDFRRQAFKNNIKLKVVKNTLLQKAMEQIEGVDYSEMFPTFKGNTAVMIAETANAPAKLIQGFRKKEAFPALKSAYLQETFYVGDNNLDALANIKSREEMIGEIIGLLQSPIQRLISALENKEEAKGAKTEEAPAVEAAPEVEAPATEETPEAPAAEGEAPAAE
;
A
#
# COMPACT_ATOMS: atom_id res chain seq x y z
N MET A 1 -19.73 31.32 13.54
CA MET A 1 -18.58 31.04 14.43
C MET A 1 -18.09 32.31 15.07
N THR A 2 -18.16 32.40 16.36
CA THR A 2 -17.62 33.51 17.16
C THR A 2 -16.07 33.45 17.18
N LYS A 3 -15.44 34.50 17.69
CA LYS A 3 -13.96 34.48 17.84
C LYS A 3 -13.52 33.41 18.84
N GLU A 4 -14.27 33.21 19.91
CA GLU A 4 -14.01 32.23 20.95
C GLU A 4 -14.11 30.78 20.43
N GLU A 5 -15.17 30.48 19.68
CA GLU A 5 -15.33 29.16 19.03
C GLU A 5 -14.17 28.82 18.08
N LYS A 6 -13.64 29.81 17.35
CA LYS A 6 -12.48 29.58 16.46
C LYS A 6 -11.23 29.21 17.23
N VAL A 7 -10.99 29.87 18.39
CA VAL A 7 -9.85 29.58 19.25
C VAL A 7 -9.97 28.16 19.81
N LEU A 8 -11.16 27.79 20.32
CA LEU A 8 -11.42 26.45 20.83
C LEU A 8 -11.15 25.37 19.77
N VAL A 9 -11.67 25.58 18.54
CA VAL A 9 -11.45 24.63 17.43
C VAL A 9 -9.98 24.53 17.05
N ILE A 10 -9.23 25.64 17.03
CA ILE A 10 -7.79 25.62 16.77
C ILE A 10 -7.07 24.82 17.86
N GLN A 11 -7.44 25.00 19.11
CA GLN A 11 -6.87 24.29 20.23
C GLN A 11 -7.15 22.79 20.18
N GLU A 12 -8.38 22.39 19.91
CA GLU A 12 -8.74 20.99 19.69
C GLU A 12 -7.97 20.32 18.54
N ILE A 13 -7.74 21.07 17.44
CA ILE A 13 -6.96 20.55 16.30
C ILE A 13 -5.49 20.42 16.70
N LYS A 14 -4.96 21.39 17.41
CA LYS A 14 -3.58 21.38 17.91
C LYS A 14 -3.33 20.17 18.82
N ASP A 15 -4.23 19.93 19.79
CA ASP A 15 -4.12 18.80 20.72
C ASP A 15 -4.17 17.47 19.96
N MET A 16 -5.07 17.35 18.96
CA MET A 16 -5.15 16.15 18.12
C MET A 16 -3.92 15.93 17.25
N LEU A 17 -3.28 16.99 16.76
CA LEU A 17 -2.11 16.89 15.89
C LEU A 17 -0.82 16.65 16.70
N GLN A 18 -0.72 17.12 17.92
CA GLN A 18 0.45 16.88 18.80
C GLN A 18 0.64 15.41 19.13
N ASP A 19 -0.47 14.69 19.31
CA ASP A 19 -0.46 13.25 19.59
C ASP A 19 -0.35 12.39 18.31
N ALA A 20 -0.40 13.02 17.14
CA ALA A 20 -0.51 12.33 15.86
C ALA A 20 0.84 11.95 15.28
N LYS A 21 1.10 10.65 15.11
CA LYS A 21 2.25 10.14 14.37
C LYS A 21 2.05 10.21 12.86
N VAL A 22 0.79 10.18 12.43
CA VAL A 22 0.38 10.07 11.04
C VAL A 22 -0.80 10.99 10.78
N VAL A 23 -0.64 11.93 9.86
CA VAL A 23 -1.67 12.90 9.49
C VAL A 23 -1.94 12.83 7.99
N TYR A 24 -3.17 12.54 7.63
CA TYR A 24 -3.63 12.58 6.24
C TYR A 24 -4.63 13.69 6.06
N VAL A 25 -4.54 14.35 4.94
CA VAL A 25 -5.47 15.39 4.50
C VAL A 25 -6.12 14.96 3.21
N ALA A 26 -7.43 14.77 3.23
CA ALA A 26 -8.20 14.32 2.07
C ALA A 26 -9.35 15.26 1.73
N SER A 27 -9.78 15.22 0.47
CA SER A 27 -11.02 15.85 0.02
C SER A 27 -12.15 14.83 0.05
N LEU A 28 -13.23 15.18 0.75
CA LEU A 28 -14.48 14.41 0.75
C LEU A 28 -15.53 15.05 -0.19
N GLU A 29 -15.07 15.86 -1.14
CA GLU A 29 -15.92 16.52 -2.12
C GLU A 29 -16.50 15.47 -3.08
N GLY A 30 -17.79 15.59 -3.41
CA GLY A 30 -18.47 14.65 -4.30
C GLY A 30 -19.08 13.41 -3.64
N LEU A 31 -18.85 13.15 -2.36
CA LEU A 31 -19.46 12.03 -1.66
C LEU A 31 -20.91 12.35 -1.22
N ASN A 32 -21.82 11.41 -1.46
CA ASN A 32 -23.18 11.47 -0.94
C ASN A 32 -23.21 11.33 0.58
N ALA A 33 -24.33 11.75 1.21
CA ALA A 33 -24.49 11.66 2.66
C ALA A 33 -24.36 10.21 3.19
N ALA A 34 -24.90 9.23 2.48
CA ALA A 34 -24.77 7.82 2.81
C ALA A 34 -23.31 7.35 2.76
N GLN A 35 -22.61 7.68 1.69
CA GLN A 35 -21.18 7.36 1.50
C GLN A 35 -20.30 8.02 2.55
N THR A 36 -20.57 9.28 2.87
CA THR A 36 -19.85 10.00 3.94
C THR A 36 -20.08 9.34 5.30
N SER A 37 -21.30 8.88 5.58
CA SER A 37 -21.60 8.15 6.80
C SER A 37 -20.87 6.81 6.87
N ASP A 38 -20.87 6.05 5.77
CA ASP A 38 -20.15 4.78 5.67
C ASP A 38 -18.64 4.97 5.76
N PHE A 39 -18.09 6.02 5.13
CA PHE A 39 -16.68 6.38 5.25
C PHE A 39 -16.29 6.66 6.71
N ARG A 40 -17.07 7.46 7.42
CA ARG A 40 -16.85 7.75 8.85
C ARG A 40 -16.95 6.50 9.71
N ARG A 41 -17.92 5.62 9.42
CA ARG A 41 -18.09 4.34 10.13
C ARG A 41 -16.89 3.41 9.93
N GLN A 42 -16.36 3.34 8.72
CA GLN A 42 -15.16 2.55 8.43
C GLN A 42 -13.88 3.18 9.01
N ALA A 43 -13.76 4.52 8.97
CA ALA A 43 -12.69 5.23 9.64
C ALA A 43 -12.67 4.90 11.15
N PHE A 44 -13.83 4.94 11.79
CA PHE A 44 -13.94 4.59 13.21
C PHE A 44 -13.57 3.14 13.50
N LYS A 45 -13.97 2.18 12.66
CA LYS A 45 -13.58 0.76 12.79
C LYS A 45 -12.08 0.54 12.71
N ASN A 46 -11.38 1.36 11.92
CA ASN A 46 -9.94 1.30 11.73
C ASN A 46 -9.17 2.21 12.71
N ASN A 47 -9.82 2.70 13.77
CA ASN A 47 -9.24 3.62 14.75
C ASN A 47 -8.67 4.92 14.14
N ILE A 48 -9.28 5.40 13.06
CA ILE A 48 -8.92 6.64 12.39
C ILE A 48 -9.82 7.76 12.91
N LYS A 49 -9.23 8.78 13.53
CA LYS A 49 -9.94 10.00 13.92
C LYS A 49 -10.12 10.87 12.69
N LEU A 50 -11.38 11.08 12.26
CA LEU A 50 -11.73 11.89 11.11
C LEU A 50 -12.45 13.16 11.54
N LYS A 51 -11.90 14.33 11.18
CA LYS A 51 -12.51 15.63 11.43
C LYS A 51 -12.48 16.50 10.17
N VAL A 52 -13.62 17.04 9.78
CA VAL A 52 -13.71 18.02 8.68
C VAL A 52 -13.48 19.40 9.26
N VAL A 53 -12.53 20.14 8.71
CA VAL A 53 -12.04 21.38 9.26
C VAL A 53 -11.96 22.45 8.17
N LYS A 54 -12.18 23.70 8.57
CA LYS A 54 -11.95 24.83 7.67
C LYS A 54 -10.45 25.02 7.44
N ASN A 55 -10.05 25.15 6.16
CA ASN A 55 -8.65 25.27 5.74
C ASN A 55 -7.85 26.33 6.51
N THR A 56 -8.43 27.52 6.69
CA THR A 56 -7.77 28.62 7.40
C THR A 56 -7.55 28.36 8.91
N LEU A 57 -8.40 27.52 9.53
CA LEU A 57 -8.23 27.16 10.93
C LEU A 57 -7.19 26.03 11.05
N LEU A 58 -7.19 25.10 10.09
CA LEU A 58 -6.20 24.03 10.02
C LEU A 58 -4.79 24.61 9.82
N GLN A 59 -4.65 25.53 8.87
CA GLN A 59 -3.37 26.22 8.64
C GLN A 59 -2.85 26.91 9.90
N LYS A 60 -3.68 27.69 10.58
CA LYS A 60 -3.30 28.35 11.83
C LYS A 60 -2.97 27.39 12.96
N ALA A 61 -3.64 26.24 13.02
CA ALA A 61 -3.33 25.23 14.02
C ALA A 61 -1.95 24.61 13.75
N MET A 62 -1.66 24.30 12.47
CA MET A 62 -0.37 23.74 12.07
C MET A 62 0.80 24.72 12.22
N GLU A 63 0.58 26.02 11.96
CA GLU A 63 1.57 27.08 12.19
C GLU A 63 1.93 27.26 13.69
N GLN A 64 1.03 26.90 14.59
CA GLN A 64 1.23 27.00 16.04
C GLN A 64 1.84 25.74 16.66
N ILE A 65 2.06 24.68 15.88
CA ILE A 65 2.72 23.47 16.37
C ILE A 65 4.22 23.66 16.25
N GLU A 66 4.91 23.61 17.39
CA GLU A 66 6.35 23.66 17.43
C GLU A 66 6.93 22.27 17.15
N GLY A 67 7.88 22.18 16.21
CA GLY A 67 8.63 20.94 15.95
C GLY A 67 8.45 20.34 14.54
N VAL A 68 7.37 20.62 13.84
CA VAL A 68 7.15 20.14 12.47
C VAL A 68 6.73 21.29 11.56
N ASP A 69 7.44 21.48 10.46
CA ASP A 69 7.12 22.52 9.49
C ASP A 69 6.18 21.97 8.41
N TYR A 70 4.90 22.28 8.51
CA TYR A 70 3.85 21.86 7.56
C TYR A 70 3.71 22.74 6.32
N SER A 71 4.66 23.63 6.05
CA SER A 71 4.57 24.61 4.95
C SER A 71 4.32 23.97 3.59
N GLU A 72 4.88 22.78 3.34
CA GLU A 72 4.70 22.03 2.09
C GLU A 72 3.27 21.58 1.84
N MET A 73 2.46 21.44 2.89
CA MET A 73 1.07 20.98 2.78
C MET A 73 0.09 22.13 2.49
N PHE A 74 0.43 23.39 2.78
CA PHE A 74 -0.47 24.53 2.66
C PHE A 74 -1.01 24.76 1.24
N PRO A 75 -0.22 24.61 0.16
CA PRO A 75 -0.73 24.78 -1.20
C PRO A 75 -1.86 23.81 -1.58
N THR A 76 -1.96 22.68 -0.89
CA THR A 76 -2.98 21.63 -1.15
C THR A 76 -4.31 21.90 -0.46
N PHE A 77 -4.40 22.86 0.46
CA PHE A 77 -5.62 23.18 1.22
C PHE A 77 -6.62 23.97 0.40
N LYS A 78 -7.09 23.41 -0.72
CA LYS A 78 -8.12 23.99 -1.57
C LYS A 78 -9.40 23.15 -1.49
N GLY A 79 -10.58 23.81 -1.43
CA GLY A 79 -11.87 23.13 -1.34
C GLY A 79 -12.15 22.51 0.02
N ASN A 80 -12.92 21.45 0.05
CA ASN A 80 -13.30 20.73 1.29
C ASN A 80 -12.10 19.92 1.82
N THR A 81 -11.85 20.01 3.11
CA THR A 81 -10.70 19.38 3.74
C THR A 81 -11.11 18.59 4.98
N ALA A 82 -10.79 17.31 4.94
CA ALA A 82 -10.93 16.40 6.08
C ALA A 82 -9.53 15.99 6.55
N VAL A 83 -9.30 16.07 7.83
CA VAL A 83 -8.08 15.60 8.48
C VAL A 83 -8.37 14.22 9.05
N MET A 84 -7.51 13.28 8.76
CA MET A 84 -7.52 11.92 9.29
C MET A 84 -6.25 11.68 10.08
N ILE A 85 -6.40 11.24 11.30
CA ILE A 85 -5.32 10.94 12.21
C ILE A 85 -5.38 9.46 12.55
N ALA A 86 -4.27 8.76 12.39
CA ALA A 86 -4.16 7.34 12.65
C ALA A 86 -2.84 7.01 13.36
N GLU A 87 -2.81 5.86 14.01
CA GLU A 87 -1.58 5.33 14.59
C GLU A 87 -0.78 4.53 13.55
N THR A 88 -1.49 3.84 12.65
CA THR A 88 -0.91 3.05 11.58
C THR A 88 -0.78 3.86 10.30
N ALA A 89 0.37 3.74 9.66
CA ALA A 89 0.72 4.51 8.47
C ALA A 89 -0.21 4.25 7.28
N ASN A 90 -0.55 2.99 7.04
CA ASN A 90 -1.26 2.55 5.84
C ASN A 90 -2.79 2.57 5.96
N ALA A 91 -3.34 2.61 7.18
CA ALA A 91 -4.79 2.50 7.40
C ALA A 91 -5.62 3.57 6.68
N PRO A 92 -5.28 4.88 6.73
CA PRO A 92 -6.03 5.90 6.03
C PRO A 92 -5.92 5.75 4.50
N ALA A 93 -4.73 5.41 3.99
CA ALA A 93 -4.50 5.22 2.56
C ALA A 93 -5.32 4.03 2.00
N LYS A 94 -5.29 2.88 2.70
CA LYS A 94 -6.10 1.70 2.35
C LYS A 94 -7.60 2.00 2.40
N LEU A 95 -8.05 2.81 3.36
CA LEU A 95 -9.44 3.23 3.47
C LEU A 95 -9.85 4.10 2.27
N ILE A 96 -9.05 5.10 1.91
CA ILE A 96 -9.30 5.94 0.73
C ILE A 96 -9.33 5.09 -0.54
N GLN A 97 -8.37 4.20 -0.73
CA GLN A 97 -8.29 3.30 -1.88
C GLN A 97 -9.49 2.35 -1.97
N GLY A 98 -9.96 1.84 -0.82
CA GLY A 98 -11.13 0.97 -0.75
C GLY A 98 -12.41 1.64 -1.21
N PHE A 99 -12.61 2.92 -0.88
CA PHE A 99 -13.75 3.72 -1.34
C PHE A 99 -13.61 4.13 -2.81
N ARG A 100 -12.39 4.41 -3.24
CA ARG A 100 -12.08 4.88 -4.60
C ARG A 100 -12.34 3.84 -5.70
N LYS A 101 -12.45 2.55 -5.36
CA LYS A 101 -12.82 1.48 -6.31
C LYS A 101 -14.16 1.74 -7.02
N LYS A 102 -15.03 2.56 -6.44
CA LYS A 102 -16.36 2.88 -6.97
C LYS A 102 -16.48 4.28 -7.56
N GLU A 103 -15.69 5.23 -7.10
CA GLU A 103 -15.78 6.65 -7.46
C GLU A 103 -14.41 7.34 -7.41
N ALA A 104 -14.28 8.53 -8.06
CA ALA A 104 -13.04 9.31 -8.08
C ALA A 104 -12.66 9.93 -6.71
N PHE A 105 -13.61 9.97 -5.77
CA PHE A 105 -13.43 10.51 -4.43
C PHE A 105 -13.62 9.44 -3.35
N PRO A 106 -12.97 9.55 -2.19
CA PRO A 106 -12.17 10.66 -1.66
C PRO A 106 -10.78 10.79 -2.32
N ALA A 107 -10.31 12.02 -2.52
CA ALA A 107 -9.00 12.30 -3.09
C ALA A 107 -7.99 12.66 -1.99
N LEU A 108 -6.77 12.13 -2.07
CA LEU A 108 -5.69 12.49 -1.17
C LEU A 108 -5.11 13.85 -1.59
N LYS A 109 -5.03 14.79 -0.66
CA LYS A 109 -4.36 16.08 -0.86
C LYS A 109 -2.91 16.03 -0.44
N SER A 110 -2.68 15.62 0.77
CA SER A 110 -1.35 15.51 1.35
C SER A 110 -1.37 14.53 2.53
N ALA A 111 -0.21 13.99 2.85
CA ALA A 111 -0.01 13.16 4.02
C ALA A 111 1.33 13.50 4.67
N TYR A 112 1.36 13.46 5.98
CA TYR A 112 2.56 13.57 6.80
C TYR A 112 2.80 12.24 7.49
N LEU A 113 3.97 11.66 7.27
CA LEU A 113 4.34 10.35 7.78
C LEU A 113 5.83 10.31 8.08
N GLN A 114 6.20 9.98 9.31
CA GLN A 114 7.61 9.76 9.69
C GLN A 114 8.54 10.89 9.19
N GLU A 115 8.18 12.14 9.49
CA GLU A 115 8.93 13.34 9.11
C GLU A 115 9.02 13.60 7.59
N THR A 116 8.29 12.86 6.77
CA THR A 116 8.22 13.06 5.33
C THR A 116 6.85 13.54 4.89
N PHE A 117 6.83 14.45 3.92
CA PHE A 117 5.61 14.99 3.33
C PHE A 117 5.34 14.34 1.98
N TYR A 118 4.14 13.87 1.81
CA TYR A 118 3.64 13.34 0.55
C TYR A 118 2.55 14.26 0.03
N VAL A 119 2.83 14.96 -1.06
CA VAL A 119 1.91 15.92 -1.65
C VAL A 119 1.31 15.32 -2.92
N GLY A 120 -0.02 15.38 -3.02
CA GLY A 120 -0.77 14.93 -4.19
C GLY A 120 -1.24 13.49 -4.10
N ASP A 121 -2.15 13.20 -5.00
CA ASP A 121 -2.90 11.95 -5.05
C ASP A 121 -2.10 10.77 -5.62
N ASN A 122 -1.05 11.08 -6.40
CA ASN A 122 -0.17 10.06 -7.02
C ASN A 122 0.56 9.19 -5.98
N ASN A 123 0.72 9.69 -4.77
CA ASN A 123 1.41 8.99 -3.69
C ASN A 123 0.50 8.03 -2.91
N LEU A 124 -0.80 7.98 -3.24
CA LEU A 124 -1.77 7.14 -2.51
C LEU A 124 -1.39 5.66 -2.53
N ASP A 125 -0.99 5.14 -3.70
CA ASP A 125 -0.62 3.73 -3.84
C ASP A 125 0.68 3.40 -3.09
N ALA A 126 1.65 4.32 -3.12
CA ALA A 126 2.86 4.19 -2.32
C ALA A 126 2.55 4.15 -0.82
N LEU A 127 1.68 5.05 -0.34
CA LEU A 127 1.24 5.12 1.05
C LEU A 127 0.42 3.90 1.49
N ALA A 128 -0.39 3.34 0.60
CA ALA A 128 -1.17 2.13 0.88
C ALA A 128 -0.28 0.88 1.00
N ASN A 129 0.86 0.86 0.28
CA ASN A 129 1.83 -0.22 0.29
C ASN A 129 2.86 -0.10 1.43
N ILE A 130 2.91 1.01 2.14
CA ILE A 130 3.76 1.14 3.32
C ILE A 130 3.26 0.15 4.37
N LYS A 131 4.13 -0.76 4.77
CA LYS A 131 3.81 -1.75 5.81
C LYS A 131 3.87 -1.11 7.20
N SER A 132 2.94 -1.46 8.05
CA SER A 132 3.02 -1.13 9.47
C SER A 132 4.23 -1.81 10.10
N ARG A 133 4.74 -1.24 11.20
CA ARG A 133 5.85 -1.82 11.96
C ARG A 133 5.54 -3.27 12.38
N GLU A 134 4.32 -3.54 12.79
CA GLU A 134 3.86 -4.87 13.17
C GLU A 134 3.76 -5.81 11.96
N GLU A 135 3.26 -5.32 10.83
CA GLU A 135 3.21 -6.07 9.57
C GLU A 135 4.62 -6.44 9.08
N MET A 136 5.60 -5.53 9.20
CA MET A 136 6.99 -5.81 8.84
C MET A 136 7.62 -6.89 9.73
N ILE A 137 7.38 -6.82 11.04
CA ILE A 137 7.88 -7.84 11.98
C ILE A 137 7.24 -9.20 11.66
N GLY A 138 5.92 -9.22 11.43
CA GLY A 138 5.21 -10.44 11.04
C GLY A 138 5.74 -11.06 9.75
N GLU A 139 6.06 -10.24 8.75
CA GLU A 139 6.65 -10.70 7.49
C GLU A 139 8.04 -11.29 7.69
N ILE A 140 8.90 -10.63 8.48
CA ILE A 140 10.24 -11.17 8.79
C ILE A 140 10.14 -12.53 9.48
N ILE A 141 9.24 -12.68 10.45
CA ILE A 141 8.99 -13.95 11.12
C ILE A 141 8.48 -15.00 10.11
N GLY A 142 7.54 -14.64 9.25
CA GLY A 142 7.03 -15.51 8.18
C GLY A 142 8.10 -15.94 7.19
N LEU A 143 9.00 -15.04 6.80
CA LEU A 143 10.13 -15.36 5.93
C LEU A 143 11.12 -16.32 6.60
N LEU A 144 11.38 -16.17 7.89
CA LEU A 144 12.23 -17.10 8.65
C LEU A 144 11.61 -18.48 8.82
N GLN A 145 10.29 -18.55 8.94
CA GLN A 145 9.55 -19.81 9.05
C GLN A 145 9.27 -20.48 7.69
N SER A 146 9.27 -19.71 6.61
CA SER A 146 8.95 -20.19 5.25
C SER A 146 9.80 -21.40 4.80
N PRO A 147 11.13 -21.47 5.03
CA PRO A 147 11.90 -22.65 4.66
C PRO A 147 11.44 -23.92 5.39
N ILE A 148 11.11 -23.78 6.67
CA ILE A 148 10.65 -24.90 7.52
C ILE A 148 9.28 -25.37 7.03
N GLN A 149 8.35 -24.46 6.78
CA GLN A 149 7.02 -24.79 6.27
C GLN A 149 7.09 -25.48 4.91
N ARG A 150 7.98 -25.02 4.01
CA ARG A 150 8.19 -25.68 2.70
C ARG A 150 8.73 -27.10 2.84
N LEU A 151 9.63 -27.35 3.80
CA LEU A 151 10.13 -28.69 4.06
C LEU A 151 9.05 -29.59 4.62
N ILE A 152 8.24 -29.10 5.58
CA ILE A 152 7.12 -29.86 6.16
C ILE A 152 6.11 -30.20 5.06
N SER A 153 5.67 -29.22 4.26
CA SER A 153 4.73 -29.47 3.16
C SER A 153 5.30 -30.43 2.10
N ALA A 154 6.60 -30.37 1.83
CA ALA A 154 7.26 -31.30 0.92
C ALA A 154 7.32 -32.73 1.47
N LEU A 155 7.46 -32.89 2.80
CA LEU A 155 7.42 -34.19 3.47
C LEU A 155 6.00 -34.74 3.52
N GLU A 156 5.02 -33.94 3.90
CA GLU A 156 3.60 -34.32 3.91
C GLU A 156 3.13 -34.77 2.51
N ASN A 157 3.41 -33.99 1.47
CA ASN A 157 3.10 -34.38 0.09
C ASN A 157 3.83 -35.66 -0.35
N LYS A 158 5.02 -35.92 0.19
CA LYS A 158 5.80 -37.13 -0.10
C LYS A 158 5.27 -38.36 0.65
N GLU A 159 4.71 -38.17 1.82
CA GLU A 159 4.03 -39.23 2.58
C GLU A 159 2.67 -39.58 1.95
N GLU A 160 1.90 -38.59 1.51
CA GLU A 160 0.66 -38.79 0.76
C GLU A 160 0.91 -39.49 -0.58
N ALA A 161 1.98 -39.11 -1.30
CA ALA A 161 2.37 -39.81 -2.54
C ALA A 161 2.90 -41.22 -2.31
N LYS A 162 3.44 -41.55 -1.12
CA LYS A 162 3.81 -42.91 -0.76
C LYS A 162 2.61 -43.73 -0.31
N GLY A 163 1.64 -43.13 0.38
CA GLY A 163 0.39 -43.79 0.77
C GLY A 163 -0.49 -44.17 -0.42
N ALA A 164 -0.42 -43.42 -1.52
CA ALA A 164 -1.14 -43.72 -2.77
C ALA A 164 -0.45 -44.79 -3.66
N LYS A 165 0.78 -45.20 -3.35
CA LYS A 165 1.55 -46.19 -4.13
C LYS A 165 1.62 -47.59 -3.49
N THR A 166 0.81 -47.88 -2.44
CA THR A 166 0.82 -49.21 -1.78
C THR A 166 -0.32 -50.13 -2.26
N GLU A 167 -1.01 -49.79 -3.33
CA GLU A 167 -1.93 -50.71 -4.03
C GLU A 167 -1.66 -50.65 -5.51
N GLU A 168 -0.67 -51.35 -5.98
CA GLU A 168 -0.57 -52.11 -7.23
C GLU A 168 0.91 -52.42 -7.57
N ALA A 169 1.31 -53.58 -7.24
CA ALA A 169 2.33 -54.37 -7.92
C ALA A 169 1.73 -55.75 -8.12
N PRO A 170 2.05 -56.58 -9.14
CA PRO A 170 3.37 -56.75 -9.70
C PRO A 170 3.40 -57.11 -11.21
N ALA A 171 4.59 -57.27 -11.67
CA ALA A 171 5.12 -58.19 -12.74
C ALA A 171 5.74 -57.49 -13.95
N VAL A 172 7.01 -57.55 -13.96
CA VAL A 172 7.96 -58.42 -14.68
C VAL A 172 8.44 -57.89 -16.03
N GLU A 173 9.74 -57.72 -16.10
CA GLU A 173 10.71 -58.19 -17.11
C GLU A 173 11.30 -57.18 -18.11
N ALA A 174 12.62 -57.18 -18.03
CA ALA A 174 13.65 -57.08 -19.08
C ALA A 174 14.24 -55.72 -19.43
N ALA A 175 15.43 -55.54 -18.95
CA ALA A 175 16.50 -54.83 -19.68
C ALA A 175 17.04 -55.76 -20.81
N PRO A 176 17.93 -55.39 -21.73
CA PRO A 176 18.96 -54.39 -21.65
C PRO A 176 19.29 -53.64 -22.97
N GLU A 177 20.37 -52.87 -22.89
CA GLU A 177 21.42 -52.58 -23.91
C GLU A 177 21.36 -51.26 -24.68
N VAL A 178 22.26 -50.36 -24.28
CA VAL A 178 23.54 -49.88 -24.88
C VAL A 178 23.36 -49.20 -26.26
N GLU A 179 23.76 -47.96 -26.35
CA GLU A 179 24.84 -47.38 -27.09
C GLU A 179 24.71 -45.84 -27.26
N ALA A 180 25.70 -45.17 -26.81
CA ALA A 180 26.14 -43.88 -27.34
C ALA A 180 27.12 -44.21 -28.52
N PRO A 181 27.61 -43.33 -29.35
CA PRO A 181 27.94 -41.95 -29.19
C PRO A 181 27.86 -41.05 -30.44
N ALA A 182 28.14 -39.78 -30.18
CA ALA A 182 28.98 -38.89 -31.02
C ALA A 182 28.39 -38.10 -32.21
N THR A 183 28.69 -36.87 -32.12
CA THR A 183 29.50 -35.89 -32.86
C THR A 183 28.75 -34.87 -33.74
N GLU A 184 29.14 -33.62 -33.39
CA GLU A 184 29.54 -32.50 -34.27
C GLU A 184 28.58 -32.03 -35.38
N GLU A 185 28.28 -30.79 -35.45
CA GLU A 185 29.04 -29.68 -36.00
C GLU A 185 28.19 -28.39 -36.03
N THR A 186 28.77 -27.34 -35.53
CA THR A 186 28.59 -25.96 -35.97
C THR A 186 29.23 -25.85 -37.37
N PRO A 187 28.93 -24.97 -38.31
CA PRO A 187 29.00 -23.55 -38.14
C PRO A 187 28.12 -22.65 -39.06
N GLU A 188 28.23 -21.35 -38.78
CA GLU A 188 28.41 -20.24 -39.72
C GLU A 188 27.23 -19.40 -40.15
N ALA A 189 27.34 -18.15 -39.69
CA ALA A 189 26.71 -16.97 -40.29
C ALA A 189 27.32 -16.70 -41.69
N PRO A 190 26.71 -15.95 -42.58
CA PRO A 190 27.02 -14.52 -42.63
C PRO A 190 25.89 -13.56 -43.05
N ALA A 191 25.92 -12.41 -42.49
CA ALA A 191 26.07 -11.06 -43.02
C ALA A 191 25.37 -10.64 -44.32
N ALA A 192 24.93 -9.45 -44.27
CA ALA A 192 24.97 -8.34 -45.23
C ALA A 192 23.60 -7.76 -45.65
N GLU A 193 23.47 -6.53 -45.23
CA GLU A 193 23.42 -5.30 -46.03
C GLU A 193 22.11 -4.91 -46.71
N GLY A 194 21.81 -3.70 -46.53
CA GLY A 194 21.30 -2.74 -47.47
C GLY A 194 20.03 -2.05 -47.06
N GLU A 195 20.13 -0.87 -46.64
CA GLU A 195 20.05 0.43 -47.30
C GLU A 195 18.73 1.16 -47.05
N ALA A 196 18.85 2.31 -46.43
CA ALA A 196 17.89 3.40 -46.51
C ALA A 196 17.93 3.98 -47.93
N PRO A 197 16.96 4.76 -48.43
CA PRO A 197 16.81 6.14 -47.96
C PRO A 197 15.40 6.77 -48.05
N ALA A 198 15.25 7.81 -47.25
CA ALA A 198 14.81 9.18 -47.49
C ALA A 198 13.49 9.51 -48.23
N ALA A 199 12.89 10.52 -47.65
CA ALA A 199 12.14 11.65 -48.21
C ALA A 199 10.68 11.45 -48.67
N GLU A 200 9.71 12.06 -47.98
CA GLU A 200 9.16 13.40 -48.22
C GLU A 200 8.28 13.81 -47.07
#